data_ab97e7d385dccda6a13bac93c8b895ad
#
_entry.id   ab97e7d385dccda6a13bac93c8b895ad
#
_cell.length_a   1.000
_cell.length_b   1.000
_cell.length_c   1.000
_cell.angle_alpha   90.00
_cell.angle_beta   90.00
_cell.angle_gamma   90.00
#
_symmetry.space_group_name_H-M   'P 1'
#
loop_
_entity.id
_entity.type
_entity.pdbx_description
1 polymer ?
#
loop_
_entity_poly.entity_id
_entity_poly.type
_entity_poly.pdbx_seq_one_letter_code
_entity_poly.pdbx_strand_id
1 'polypeptide(L)'
;MSSGILDTYPRLIGDIGGTNARFALVLAPGAEISNIRTLACADYPNIAEAIEAYLAFESAPAPKNAAMGIANPVTGDAIRLTNNNWAFSTEAVRQRLNLDRLLFVNDFTALALSLPYLKTEERRQVGGGRTVVGEAIGVIGPGTGLGVSGLIPHNGRYSALGGEGGHATLAAQTAEEFAVISQILKIHPHCSAERVLSGPGILALYRALAEVRGIEARNITTPEISAQGINGDDPVCADALRMFCSLLGSEAGNLALTLGAFGGVFIGGGIVPRLGAFFDTSDFRARFEAKGRFSGYMAKIPTFVITATYPALTGAAAALTGLLD
;
A
#
# COMPACT_ATOMS: atom_id res chain seq x y z
N MET A 1 -20.80 -27.37 -17.28
CA MET A 1 -19.50 -27.83 -17.84
C MET A 1 -18.56 -26.63 -17.67
N SER A 2 -17.71 -26.67 -16.66
CA SER A 2 -16.66 -25.67 -16.47
C SER A 2 -15.66 -25.84 -17.59
N SER A 3 -15.57 -24.90 -18.53
CA SER A 3 -14.47 -24.83 -19.49
C SER A 3 -13.21 -24.60 -18.69
N GLY A 4 -12.44 -25.67 -18.46
CA GLY A 4 -11.14 -25.60 -17.82
C GLY A 4 -10.27 -24.67 -18.64
N ILE A 5 -10.10 -23.45 -18.16
CA ILE A 5 -9.14 -22.52 -18.75
C ILE A 5 -7.79 -23.05 -18.38
N LEU A 6 -7.03 -23.42 -19.40
CA LEU A 6 -5.68 -23.95 -19.25
C LEU A 6 -4.84 -22.93 -18.48
N ASP A 7 -4.30 -23.36 -17.37
CA ASP A 7 -3.30 -22.64 -16.59
C ASP A 7 -2.00 -22.58 -17.39
N THR A 8 -1.91 -21.57 -18.28
CA THR A 8 -0.80 -21.45 -19.23
C THR A 8 0.27 -20.50 -18.70
N TYR A 9 1.52 -20.87 -18.96
CA TYR A 9 2.72 -20.09 -18.67
C TYR A 9 3.47 -19.76 -19.98
N PRO A 10 4.21 -18.66 -20.04
CA PRO A 10 4.43 -17.71 -18.93
C PRO A 10 3.18 -16.88 -18.60
N ARG A 11 3.11 -16.39 -17.36
CA ARG A 11 2.13 -15.39 -16.93
C ARG A 11 2.79 -14.03 -16.85
N LEU A 12 2.16 -13.00 -17.40
CA LEU A 12 2.61 -11.61 -17.28
C LEU A 12 2.01 -10.96 -16.04
N ILE A 13 2.84 -10.33 -15.24
CA ILE A 13 2.41 -9.57 -14.06
C ILE A 13 2.97 -8.16 -14.11
N GLY A 14 2.25 -7.20 -13.52
CA GLY A 14 2.67 -5.80 -13.52
C GLY A 14 2.25 -5.04 -12.26
N ASP A 15 3.00 -3.98 -12.00
CA ASP A 15 2.75 -2.95 -10.97
C ASP A 15 2.88 -1.59 -11.65
N ILE A 16 1.74 -0.92 -11.84
CA ILE A 16 1.60 0.28 -12.67
C ILE A 16 1.34 1.48 -11.78
N GLY A 17 2.38 2.27 -11.57
CA GLY A 17 2.29 3.55 -10.88
C GLY A 17 2.09 4.73 -11.84
N GLY A 18 2.08 5.95 -11.30
CA GLY A 18 1.95 7.16 -12.11
C GLY A 18 3.18 7.48 -12.98
N THR A 19 4.38 7.17 -12.50
CA THR A 19 5.64 7.49 -13.19
C THR A 19 6.26 6.27 -13.85
N ASN A 20 6.17 5.13 -13.21
CA ASN A 20 6.82 3.89 -13.63
C ASN A 20 5.81 2.75 -13.74
N ALA A 21 5.98 1.92 -14.77
CA ALA A 21 5.34 0.64 -14.93
C ALA A 21 6.39 -0.47 -14.75
N ARG A 22 6.16 -1.39 -13.82
CA ARG A 22 7.01 -2.58 -13.64
C ARG A 22 6.30 -3.78 -14.20
N PHE A 23 7.02 -4.54 -15.00
CA PHE A 23 6.55 -5.81 -15.53
C PHE A 23 7.47 -6.94 -15.12
N ALA A 24 6.92 -8.14 -15.05
CA ALA A 24 7.66 -9.34 -14.75
C ALA A 24 6.95 -10.58 -15.31
N LEU A 25 7.63 -11.70 -15.30
CA LEU A 25 7.10 -13.00 -15.74
C LEU A 25 7.13 -14.02 -14.61
N VAL A 26 6.11 -14.89 -14.59
CA VAL A 26 6.12 -16.16 -13.89
C VAL A 26 6.17 -17.24 -14.97
N LEU A 27 7.30 -17.97 -15.04
CA LEU A 27 7.61 -18.83 -16.18
C LEU A 27 7.02 -20.25 -16.07
N ALA A 28 6.71 -20.70 -14.85
CA ALA A 28 6.15 -22.03 -14.57
C ALA A 28 5.37 -22.01 -13.25
N PRO A 29 4.53 -23.03 -12.96
CA PRO A 29 3.88 -23.17 -11.68
C PRO A 29 4.90 -23.21 -10.52
N GLY A 30 4.68 -22.36 -9.50
CA GLY A 30 5.57 -22.25 -8.34
C GLY A 30 6.95 -21.63 -8.60
N ALA A 31 7.22 -21.17 -9.84
CA ALA A 31 8.45 -20.44 -10.14
C ALA A 31 8.47 -19.06 -9.48
N GLU A 32 9.65 -18.61 -9.12
CA GLU A 32 9.84 -17.23 -8.65
C GLU A 32 9.57 -16.23 -9.77
N ILE A 33 9.20 -15.02 -9.37
CA ILE A 33 9.01 -13.89 -10.28
C ILE A 33 10.36 -13.54 -10.90
N SER A 34 10.41 -13.44 -12.22
CA SER A 34 11.63 -13.23 -12.99
C SER A 34 11.44 -12.13 -14.03
N ASN A 35 12.54 -11.75 -14.67
CA ASN A 35 12.52 -10.77 -15.76
C ASN A 35 11.91 -9.43 -15.34
N ILE A 36 12.17 -8.99 -14.11
CA ILE A 36 11.60 -7.72 -13.59
C ILE A 36 12.25 -6.55 -14.31
N ARG A 37 11.42 -5.74 -14.97
CA ARG A 37 11.85 -4.52 -15.65
C ARG A 37 10.95 -3.36 -15.31
N THR A 38 11.55 -2.20 -15.07
CA THR A 38 10.84 -0.94 -14.86
C THR A 38 10.97 -0.07 -16.12
N LEU A 39 9.83 0.39 -16.62
CA LEU A 39 9.71 1.30 -17.75
C LEU A 39 9.12 2.62 -17.25
N ALA A 40 9.61 3.76 -17.78
CA ALA A 40 9.00 5.04 -17.49
C ALA A 40 7.68 5.17 -18.29
N CYS A 41 6.58 5.47 -17.60
CA CYS A 41 5.28 5.62 -18.27
C CYS A 41 5.28 6.70 -19.37
N ALA A 42 6.09 7.75 -19.19
CA ALA A 42 6.20 8.85 -20.13
C ALA A 42 6.81 8.46 -21.49
N ASP A 43 7.53 7.34 -21.55
CA ASP A 43 8.18 6.87 -22.80
C ASP A 43 7.20 6.13 -23.71
N TYR A 44 5.97 5.86 -23.23
CA TYR A 44 4.96 5.07 -23.96
C TYR A 44 3.61 5.79 -23.98
N PRO A 45 2.92 5.82 -25.12
CA PRO A 45 1.63 6.49 -25.25
C PRO A 45 0.51 5.81 -24.47
N ASN A 46 0.62 4.51 -24.19
CA ASN A 46 -0.34 3.73 -23.40
C ASN A 46 0.26 2.44 -22.84
N ILE A 47 -0.48 1.79 -21.96
CA ILE A 47 -0.06 0.56 -21.28
C ILE A 47 0.22 -0.61 -22.24
N ALA A 48 -0.55 -0.73 -23.32
CA ALA A 48 -0.38 -1.85 -24.26
C ALA A 48 0.98 -1.77 -24.97
N GLU A 49 1.39 -0.58 -25.40
CA GLU A 49 2.70 -0.37 -26.03
C GLU A 49 3.86 -0.58 -25.04
N ALA A 50 3.69 -0.20 -23.76
CA ALA A 50 4.67 -0.50 -22.74
C ALA A 50 4.82 -2.02 -22.51
N ILE A 51 3.71 -2.76 -22.51
CA ILE A 51 3.72 -4.22 -22.38
C ILE A 51 4.37 -4.87 -23.61
N GLU A 52 4.02 -4.43 -24.82
CA GLU A 52 4.61 -4.93 -26.07
C GLU A 52 6.14 -4.71 -26.09
N ALA A 53 6.58 -3.53 -25.69
CA ALA A 53 8.01 -3.22 -25.57
C ALA A 53 8.71 -4.13 -24.55
N TYR A 54 8.09 -4.35 -23.36
CA TYR A 54 8.60 -5.25 -22.35
C TYR A 54 8.74 -6.68 -22.90
N LEU A 55 7.70 -7.23 -23.53
CA LEU A 55 7.70 -8.59 -24.06
C LEU A 55 8.74 -8.77 -25.20
N ALA A 56 8.91 -7.75 -26.03
CA ALA A 56 9.93 -7.75 -27.07
C ALA A 56 11.37 -7.81 -26.50
N PHE A 57 11.62 -7.11 -25.39
CA PHE A 57 12.89 -7.16 -24.67
C PHE A 57 13.21 -8.56 -24.11
N GLU A 58 12.21 -9.22 -23.52
CA GLU A 58 12.43 -10.45 -22.79
C GLU A 58 12.56 -11.67 -23.71
N SER A 59 12.19 -11.55 -24.99
CA SER A 59 12.23 -12.66 -25.97
C SER A 59 11.53 -13.94 -25.45
N ALA A 60 10.58 -13.78 -24.54
CA ALA A 60 9.84 -14.87 -23.92
C ALA A 60 8.64 -15.28 -24.79
N PRO A 61 8.13 -16.53 -24.67
CA PRO A 61 6.86 -16.90 -25.28
C PRO A 61 5.75 -15.92 -24.88
N ALA A 62 4.84 -15.61 -25.81
CA ALA A 62 3.74 -14.70 -25.55
C ALA A 62 2.85 -15.23 -24.43
N PRO A 63 2.63 -14.49 -23.32
CA PRO A 63 1.75 -14.89 -22.24
C PRO A 63 0.31 -14.93 -22.73
N LYS A 64 -0.51 -15.80 -22.14
CA LYS A 64 -1.96 -15.85 -22.35
C LYS A 64 -2.74 -15.30 -21.18
N ASN A 65 -2.10 -15.22 -20.01
CA ASN A 65 -2.70 -14.72 -18.78
C ASN A 65 -1.87 -13.58 -18.22
N ALA A 66 -2.53 -12.51 -17.82
CA ALA A 66 -1.88 -11.34 -17.23
C ALA A 66 -2.66 -10.76 -16.04
N ALA A 67 -1.95 -10.20 -15.06
CA ALA A 67 -2.53 -9.42 -13.98
C ALA A 67 -1.69 -8.18 -13.67
N MET A 68 -2.34 -7.04 -13.45
CA MET A 68 -1.74 -5.74 -13.21
C MET A 68 -2.29 -5.12 -11.94
N GLY A 69 -1.42 -4.76 -10.98
CA GLY A 69 -1.74 -3.82 -9.92
C GLY A 69 -1.66 -2.39 -10.47
N ILE A 70 -2.66 -1.57 -10.20
CA ILE A 70 -2.68 -0.17 -10.66
C ILE A 70 -3.04 0.77 -9.52
N ALA A 71 -2.38 1.93 -9.48
CA ALA A 71 -2.63 2.98 -8.49
C ALA A 71 -3.93 3.75 -8.80
N ASN A 72 -5.05 3.01 -8.92
CA ASN A 72 -6.36 3.55 -9.26
C ASN A 72 -7.48 2.57 -8.87
N PRO A 73 -8.68 3.03 -8.48
CA PRO A 73 -9.84 2.17 -8.36
C PRO A 73 -10.19 1.51 -9.70
N VAL A 74 -10.54 0.22 -9.65
CA VAL A 74 -10.97 -0.55 -10.82
C VAL A 74 -12.47 -0.78 -10.73
N THR A 75 -13.25 0.01 -11.46
CA THR A 75 -14.72 0.01 -11.39
C THR A 75 -15.41 -0.34 -12.71
N GLY A 76 -14.68 -0.85 -13.69
CA GLY A 76 -15.23 -1.23 -14.99
C GLY A 76 -14.17 -1.37 -16.06
N ASP A 77 -14.57 -1.38 -17.33
CA ASP A 77 -13.67 -1.58 -18.47
C ASP A 77 -12.77 -0.36 -18.74
N ALA A 78 -13.28 0.85 -18.56
CA ALA A 78 -12.52 2.07 -18.83
C ALA A 78 -11.68 2.47 -17.62
N ILE A 79 -10.36 2.47 -17.78
CA ILE A 79 -9.41 2.91 -16.77
C ILE A 79 -8.74 4.20 -17.24
N ARG A 80 -8.68 5.19 -16.35
CA ARG A 80 -7.88 6.41 -16.53
C ARG A 80 -6.99 6.56 -15.31
N LEU A 81 -5.68 6.52 -15.50
CA LEU A 81 -4.73 6.68 -14.40
C LEU A 81 -4.71 8.13 -13.92
N THR A 82 -4.76 8.32 -12.60
CA THR A 82 -4.83 9.66 -11.98
C THR A 82 -3.52 10.43 -12.13
N ASN A 83 -2.39 9.73 -12.13
CA ASN A 83 -1.05 10.31 -12.04
C ASN A 83 -0.23 10.15 -13.34
N ASN A 84 -0.87 9.78 -14.45
CA ASN A 84 -0.28 9.80 -15.79
C ASN A 84 -1.38 9.96 -16.86
N ASN A 85 -0.98 10.06 -18.12
CA ASN A 85 -1.91 10.31 -19.23
C ASN A 85 -2.55 9.04 -19.80
N TRP A 86 -2.30 7.86 -19.24
CA TRP A 86 -2.85 6.62 -19.78
C TRP A 86 -4.35 6.50 -19.48
N ALA A 87 -5.09 6.30 -20.54
CA ALA A 87 -6.51 5.98 -20.51
C ALA A 87 -6.75 4.86 -21.51
N PHE A 88 -7.42 3.78 -21.08
CA PHE A 88 -7.61 2.60 -21.92
C PHE A 88 -8.85 1.78 -21.51
N SER A 89 -9.33 0.95 -22.43
CA SER A 89 -10.27 -0.14 -22.15
C SER A 89 -9.47 -1.40 -21.82
N THR A 90 -9.80 -2.06 -20.72
CA THR A 90 -9.16 -3.32 -20.32
C THR A 90 -9.37 -4.40 -21.37
N GLU A 91 -10.56 -4.46 -21.95
CA GLU A 91 -10.89 -5.41 -23.01
C GLU A 91 -10.12 -5.12 -24.31
N ALA A 92 -9.96 -3.84 -24.70
CA ALA A 92 -9.15 -3.48 -25.87
C ALA A 92 -7.67 -3.86 -25.67
N VAL A 93 -7.11 -3.66 -24.48
CA VAL A 93 -5.75 -4.10 -24.16
C VAL A 93 -5.64 -5.62 -24.21
N ARG A 94 -6.60 -6.35 -23.65
CA ARG A 94 -6.64 -7.81 -23.66
C ARG A 94 -6.63 -8.35 -25.10
N GLN A 95 -7.47 -7.79 -25.98
CA GLN A 95 -7.56 -8.19 -27.39
C GLN A 95 -6.29 -7.87 -28.16
N ARG A 96 -5.74 -6.65 -28.00
CA ARG A 96 -4.51 -6.21 -28.67
C ARG A 96 -3.32 -7.12 -28.33
N LEU A 97 -3.20 -7.54 -27.07
CA LEU A 97 -2.11 -8.41 -26.59
C LEU A 97 -2.40 -9.91 -26.80
N ASN A 98 -3.55 -10.26 -27.39
CA ASN A 98 -4.00 -11.64 -27.61
C ASN A 98 -3.97 -12.49 -26.33
N LEU A 99 -4.43 -11.88 -25.21
CA LEU A 99 -4.54 -12.53 -23.93
C LEU A 99 -5.89 -13.25 -23.79
N ASP A 100 -5.87 -14.44 -23.18
CA ASP A 100 -7.10 -15.13 -22.78
C ASP A 100 -7.71 -14.44 -21.55
N ARG A 101 -6.84 -13.98 -20.62
CA ARG A 101 -7.25 -13.24 -19.42
C ARG A 101 -6.33 -12.05 -19.16
N LEU A 102 -6.94 -10.93 -18.78
CA LEU A 102 -6.27 -9.75 -18.28
C LEU A 102 -7.04 -9.24 -17.06
N LEU A 103 -6.39 -9.25 -15.90
CA LEU A 103 -6.94 -8.74 -14.65
C LEU A 103 -6.25 -7.42 -14.28
N PHE A 104 -7.05 -6.43 -13.92
CA PHE A 104 -6.58 -5.25 -13.21
C PHE A 104 -7.10 -5.27 -11.78
N VAL A 105 -6.24 -5.00 -10.83
CA VAL A 105 -6.59 -4.82 -9.40
C VAL A 105 -5.98 -3.51 -8.91
N ASN A 106 -6.60 -2.91 -7.89
CA ASN A 106 -5.98 -1.77 -7.24
C ASN A 106 -4.63 -2.18 -6.62
N ASP A 107 -3.66 -1.26 -6.56
CA ASP A 107 -2.30 -1.52 -6.05
C ASP A 107 -2.29 -1.98 -4.59
N PHE A 108 -3.17 -1.42 -3.72
CA PHE A 108 -3.31 -1.89 -2.34
C PHE A 108 -4.03 -3.24 -2.23
N THR A 109 -4.94 -3.55 -3.15
CA THR A 109 -5.51 -4.89 -3.27
C THR A 109 -4.42 -5.90 -3.67
N ALA A 110 -3.57 -5.56 -4.64
CA ALA A 110 -2.42 -6.38 -5.00
C ALA A 110 -1.47 -6.53 -3.81
N LEU A 111 -1.16 -5.44 -3.10
CA LEU A 111 -0.33 -5.50 -1.90
C LEU A 111 -0.95 -6.42 -0.83
N ALA A 112 -2.25 -6.33 -0.57
CA ALA A 112 -2.93 -7.22 0.36
C ALA A 112 -2.77 -8.69 -0.05
N LEU A 113 -3.02 -9.03 -1.32
CA LEU A 113 -2.90 -10.38 -1.85
C LEU A 113 -1.48 -10.95 -1.76
N SER A 114 -0.45 -10.12 -1.65
CA SER A 114 0.93 -10.56 -1.47
C SER A 114 1.23 -11.06 -0.05
N LEU A 115 0.50 -10.60 0.96
CA LEU A 115 0.87 -10.76 2.37
C LEU A 115 1.05 -12.22 2.83
N PRO A 116 0.21 -13.19 2.41
CA PRO A 116 0.40 -14.59 2.75
C PRO A 116 1.68 -15.22 2.19
N TYR A 117 2.26 -14.60 1.15
CA TYR A 117 3.43 -15.10 0.43
C TYR A 117 4.73 -14.42 0.84
N LEU A 118 4.67 -13.38 1.69
CA LEU A 118 5.86 -12.69 2.18
C LEU A 118 6.72 -13.63 3.02
N LYS A 119 7.98 -13.75 2.66
CA LYS A 119 9.01 -14.47 3.42
C LYS A 119 9.30 -13.74 4.74
N THR A 120 9.91 -14.42 5.69
CA THR A 120 10.23 -13.83 6.99
C THR A 120 11.17 -12.62 6.88
N GLU A 121 12.15 -12.68 5.98
CA GLU A 121 13.08 -11.60 5.68
C GLU A 121 12.47 -10.40 4.93
N GLU A 122 11.29 -10.57 4.36
CA GLU A 122 10.56 -9.55 3.62
C GLU A 122 9.58 -8.74 4.50
N ARG A 123 9.59 -9.03 5.80
CA ARG A 123 8.78 -8.31 6.78
C ARG A 123 9.52 -8.17 8.10
N ARG A 124 9.38 -7.03 8.75
CA ARG A 124 9.98 -6.74 10.04
C ARG A 124 8.88 -6.49 11.07
N GLN A 125 8.87 -7.28 12.14
CA GLN A 125 7.89 -7.13 13.21
C GLN A 125 8.21 -5.90 14.08
N VAL A 126 7.17 -5.15 14.45
CA VAL A 126 7.22 -4.01 15.37
C VAL A 126 6.28 -4.28 16.54
N GLY A 127 6.82 -4.41 17.75
CA GLY A 127 6.05 -4.79 18.93
C GLY A 127 5.79 -6.28 19.06
N GLY A 128 4.81 -6.64 19.91
CA GLY A 128 4.47 -8.01 20.26
C GLY A 128 3.41 -8.65 19.36
N GLY A 129 2.82 -9.74 19.85
CA GLY A 129 1.79 -10.51 19.17
C GLY A 129 2.33 -11.65 18.33
N ARG A 130 1.44 -12.54 17.90
CA ARG A 130 1.77 -13.69 17.04
C ARG A 130 0.70 -13.85 15.97
N THR A 131 1.11 -14.09 14.73
CA THR A 131 0.20 -14.40 13.62
C THR A 131 -0.61 -15.66 13.90
N VAL A 132 -1.91 -15.56 13.72
CA VAL A 132 -2.82 -16.70 13.68
C VAL A 132 -3.13 -17.00 12.20
N VAL A 133 -2.69 -18.15 11.74
CA VAL A 133 -2.89 -18.56 10.34
C VAL A 133 -4.36 -18.78 10.07
N GLY A 134 -4.83 -18.30 8.91
CA GLY A 134 -6.23 -18.43 8.53
C GLY A 134 -7.17 -17.36 9.11
N GLU A 135 -6.63 -16.37 9.82
CA GLU A 135 -7.37 -15.22 10.32
C GLU A 135 -7.23 -14.00 9.39
N ALA A 136 -8.12 -13.01 9.55
CA ALA A 136 -8.09 -11.80 8.77
C ALA A 136 -6.75 -11.05 8.92
N ILE A 137 -6.33 -10.40 7.84
CA ILE A 137 -5.09 -9.62 7.77
C ILE A 137 -5.45 -8.19 7.35
N GLY A 138 -4.88 -7.18 8.00
CA GLY A 138 -4.99 -5.79 7.58
C GLY A 138 -3.72 -5.28 6.91
N VAL A 139 -3.86 -4.34 5.99
CA VAL A 139 -2.74 -3.58 5.44
C VAL A 139 -3.09 -2.11 5.35
N ILE A 140 -2.17 -1.27 5.82
CA ILE A 140 -2.23 0.18 5.73
C ILE A 140 -0.88 0.70 5.29
N GLY A 141 -0.84 1.67 4.39
CA GLY A 141 0.45 2.10 3.86
C GLY A 141 0.50 3.54 3.42
N PRO A 142 1.22 4.37 4.19
CA PRO A 142 1.49 5.75 3.81
C PRO A 142 2.52 5.84 2.68
N GLY A 143 2.15 6.58 1.65
CA GLY A 143 2.96 6.90 0.48
C GLY A 143 2.67 8.31 -0.03
N THR A 144 2.40 8.47 -1.32
CA THR A 144 1.83 9.72 -1.88
C THR A 144 0.44 10.00 -1.28
N GLY A 145 -0.35 8.95 -1.08
CA GLY A 145 -1.60 8.92 -0.32
C GLY A 145 -1.52 7.94 0.84
N LEU A 146 -2.69 7.47 1.30
CA LEU A 146 -2.83 6.42 2.31
C LEU A 146 -3.71 5.28 1.79
N GLY A 147 -3.09 4.19 1.38
CA GLY A 147 -3.83 2.99 1.02
C GLY A 147 -4.22 2.17 2.24
N VAL A 148 -5.41 1.59 2.21
CA VAL A 148 -5.92 0.69 3.24
C VAL A 148 -6.65 -0.46 2.56
N SER A 149 -6.34 -1.67 2.95
CA SER A 149 -6.98 -2.89 2.45
C SER A 149 -6.91 -3.99 3.51
N GLY A 150 -7.38 -5.17 3.19
CA GLY A 150 -7.29 -6.34 4.06
C GLY A 150 -7.61 -7.62 3.32
N LEU A 151 -7.36 -8.72 3.99
CA LEU A 151 -7.70 -10.06 3.52
C LEU A 151 -8.66 -10.71 4.52
N ILE A 152 -9.79 -11.18 4.02
CA ILE A 152 -10.76 -11.95 4.80
C ILE A 152 -10.66 -13.42 4.39
N PRO A 153 -10.46 -14.33 5.36
CA PRO A 153 -10.41 -15.75 5.06
C PRO A 153 -11.79 -16.27 4.64
N HIS A 154 -11.80 -17.05 3.56
CA HIS A 154 -13.01 -17.72 3.07
C HIS A 154 -12.65 -19.06 2.43
N ASN A 155 -13.22 -20.15 2.93
CA ASN A 155 -13.05 -21.51 2.38
C ASN A 155 -11.57 -21.91 2.12
N GLY A 156 -10.68 -21.61 3.07
CA GLY A 156 -9.24 -21.93 2.94
C GLY A 156 -8.45 -20.99 2.02
N ARG A 157 -9.06 -19.94 1.50
CA ARG A 157 -8.48 -18.90 0.67
C ARG A 157 -8.66 -17.53 1.30
N TYR A 158 -8.10 -16.51 0.69
CA TYR A 158 -8.31 -15.13 1.07
C TYR A 158 -9.03 -14.34 -0.02
N SER A 159 -10.00 -13.53 0.40
CA SER A 159 -10.61 -12.50 -0.44
C SER A 159 -10.09 -11.14 -0.02
N ALA A 160 -9.58 -10.36 -0.98
CA ALA A 160 -9.12 -9.01 -0.71
C ALA A 160 -10.29 -8.04 -0.59
N LEU A 161 -10.18 -7.09 0.35
CA LEU A 161 -11.13 -6.00 0.51
C LEU A 161 -10.71 -4.83 -0.38
N GLY A 162 -11.55 -4.46 -1.33
CA GLY A 162 -11.44 -3.19 -2.05
C GLY A 162 -12.10 -2.08 -1.24
N GLY A 163 -11.34 -1.05 -0.87
CA GLY A 163 -11.87 0.07 -0.12
C GLY A 163 -10.93 1.26 -0.13
N GLU A 164 -11.48 2.41 0.27
CA GLU A 164 -10.79 3.70 0.36
C GLU A 164 -10.68 4.15 1.84
N GLY A 165 -10.21 3.23 2.70
CA GLY A 165 -10.12 3.45 4.16
C GLY A 165 -9.22 4.62 4.57
N GLY A 166 -8.26 5.01 3.73
CA GLY A 166 -7.45 6.22 3.94
C GLY A 166 -8.25 7.52 3.97
N HIS A 167 -9.45 7.52 3.39
CA HIS A 167 -10.35 8.68 3.41
C HIS A 167 -11.31 8.72 4.61
N ALA A 168 -11.23 7.76 5.53
CA ALA A 168 -11.96 7.83 6.80
C ALA A 168 -11.50 9.03 7.64
N THR A 169 -12.42 9.58 8.44
CA THR A 169 -12.13 10.72 9.32
C THR A 169 -11.08 10.36 10.36
N LEU A 170 -10.00 11.13 10.45
CA LEU A 170 -8.97 10.97 11.47
C LEU A 170 -9.47 11.48 12.83
N ALA A 171 -9.29 10.67 13.87
CA ALA A 171 -9.65 11.03 15.24
C ALA A 171 -8.43 11.40 16.08
N ALA A 172 -8.49 12.55 16.76
CA ALA A 172 -7.52 12.95 17.76
C ALA A 172 -7.70 12.13 19.06
N GLN A 173 -6.60 11.83 19.75
CA GLN A 173 -6.60 11.21 21.08
C GLN A 173 -5.95 12.09 22.15
N THR A 174 -5.22 13.13 21.75
CA THR A 174 -4.56 14.10 22.65
C THR A 174 -5.00 15.52 22.35
N ALA A 175 -4.85 16.43 23.31
CA ALA A 175 -5.16 17.84 23.12
C ALA A 175 -4.31 18.48 22.01
N GLU A 176 -3.03 18.11 21.88
CA GLU A 176 -2.16 18.61 20.82
C GLU A 176 -2.59 18.10 19.44
N GLU A 177 -2.94 16.80 19.30
CA GLU A 177 -3.49 16.26 18.06
C GLU A 177 -4.79 16.97 17.66
N PHE A 178 -5.69 17.24 18.64
CA PHE A 178 -6.92 17.98 18.38
C PHE A 178 -6.62 19.40 17.88
N ALA A 179 -5.65 20.09 18.48
CA ALA A 179 -5.24 21.42 18.04
C ALA A 179 -4.67 21.41 16.62
N VAL A 180 -3.81 20.43 16.30
CA VAL A 180 -3.21 20.25 14.96
C VAL A 180 -4.29 19.92 13.92
N ILE A 181 -5.19 18.99 14.19
CA ILE A 181 -6.31 18.65 13.29
C ILE A 181 -7.20 19.87 13.08
N SER A 182 -7.44 20.68 14.11
CA SER A 182 -8.21 21.92 14.00
C SER A 182 -7.57 22.95 13.06
N GLN A 183 -6.23 23.04 13.01
CA GLN A 183 -5.54 23.88 12.02
C GLN A 183 -5.75 23.34 10.58
N ILE A 184 -5.65 22.03 10.40
CA ILE A 184 -5.88 21.39 9.09
C ILE A 184 -7.32 21.62 8.61
N LEU A 185 -8.30 21.57 9.50
CA LEU A 185 -9.72 21.82 9.20
C LEU A 185 -10.02 23.29 8.80
N LYS A 186 -9.15 24.25 9.12
CA LYS A 186 -9.29 25.63 8.59
C LYS A 186 -9.05 25.70 7.08
N ILE A 187 -8.27 24.74 6.53
CA ILE A 187 -7.86 24.73 5.12
C ILE A 187 -8.71 23.72 4.34
N HIS A 188 -9.11 22.61 4.97
CA HIS A 188 -9.82 21.51 4.36
C HIS A 188 -11.15 21.24 5.07
N PRO A 189 -12.26 21.00 4.36
CA PRO A 189 -13.57 20.74 4.98
C PRO A 189 -13.64 19.39 5.71
N HIS A 190 -12.67 18.50 5.45
CA HIS A 190 -12.57 17.16 6.03
C HIS A 190 -11.10 16.79 6.27
N CYS A 191 -10.79 16.37 7.48
CA CYS A 191 -9.48 15.82 7.81
C CYS A 191 -9.55 14.29 7.77
N SER A 192 -9.27 13.71 6.60
CA SER A 192 -9.13 12.26 6.45
C SER A 192 -7.80 11.79 7.04
N ALA A 193 -7.70 10.48 7.30
CA ALA A 193 -6.43 9.85 7.70
C ALA A 193 -5.33 10.15 6.67
N GLU A 194 -5.61 10.08 5.37
CA GLU A 194 -4.67 10.39 4.30
C GLU A 194 -4.13 11.83 4.35
N ARG A 195 -4.96 12.81 4.76
CA ARG A 195 -4.53 14.22 4.90
C ARG A 195 -3.32 14.38 5.81
N VAL A 196 -3.13 13.43 6.70
CA VAL A 196 -2.11 13.44 7.75
C VAL A 196 -1.10 12.33 7.55
N LEU A 197 -1.56 11.15 7.16
CA LEU A 197 -0.75 9.93 7.05
C LEU A 197 -0.30 9.69 5.60
N SER A 198 0.38 10.67 5.03
CA SER A 198 0.95 10.62 3.68
C SER A 198 2.19 11.51 3.58
N GLY A 199 2.88 11.49 2.44
CA GLY A 199 3.99 12.42 2.19
C GLY A 199 3.59 13.89 2.33
N PRO A 200 2.55 14.37 1.61
CA PRO A 200 1.97 15.69 1.85
C PRO A 200 1.48 15.89 3.29
N GLY A 201 0.99 14.83 3.93
CA GLY A 201 0.48 14.85 5.29
C GLY A 201 1.56 15.15 6.34
N ILE A 202 2.77 14.64 6.18
CA ILE A 202 3.91 14.99 7.06
C ILE A 202 4.19 16.50 7.00
N LEU A 203 4.15 17.10 5.81
CA LEU A 203 4.30 18.56 5.67
C LEU A 203 3.14 19.32 6.31
N ALA A 204 1.91 18.81 6.18
CA ALA A 204 0.72 19.40 6.81
C ALA A 204 0.84 19.34 8.35
N LEU A 205 1.27 18.22 8.91
CA LEU A 205 1.54 18.07 10.35
C LEU A 205 2.60 19.06 10.84
N TYR A 206 3.74 19.15 10.13
CA TYR A 206 4.81 20.07 10.48
C TYR A 206 4.32 21.53 10.55
N ARG A 207 3.60 21.98 9.51
CA ARG A 207 3.08 23.35 9.44
C ARG A 207 2.02 23.61 10.51
N ALA A 208 1.08 22.68 10.70
CA ALA A 208 0.03 22.83 11.70
C ALA A 208 0.60 22.81 13.12
N LEU A 209 1.60 21.99 13.39
CA LEU A 209 2.27 21.93 14.69
C LEU A 209 3.06 23.22 14.99
N ALA A 210 3.77 23.74 13.98
CA ALA A 210 4.46 25.04 14.10
C ALA A 210 3.46 26.17 14.43
N GLU A 211 2.33 26.23 13.72
CA GLU A 211 1.24 27.21 13.97
C GLU A 211 0.68 27.08 15.39
N VAL A 212 0.36 25.87 15.85
CA VAL A 212 -0.16 25.61 17.20
C VAL A 212 0.83 26.10 18.28
N ARG A 213 2.12 26.01 18.01
CA ARG A 213 3.20 26.42 18.95
C ARG A 213 3.63 27.88 18.77
N GLY A 214 3.06 28.63 17.83
CA GLY A 214 3.45 30.00 17.53
C GLY A 214 4.88 30.11 16.95
N ILE A 215 5.33 29.08 16.25
CA ILE A 215 6.64 29.02 15.58
C ILE A 215 6.44 29.27 14.09
N GLU A 216 7.28 30.10 13.48
CA GLU A 216 7.25 30.29 12.04
C GLU A 216 7.70 29.04 11.30
N ALA A 217 6.80 28.45 10.50
CA ALA A 217 7.11 27.27 9.72
C ALA A 217 8.07 27.61 8.57
N ARG A 218 9.19 26.89 8.49
CA ARG A 218 10.14 27.04 7.39
C ARG A 218 9.57 26.45 6.10
N ASN A 219 10.03 27.00 4.96
CA ASN A 219 9.66 26.45 3.65
C ASN A 219 10.58 25.26 3.30
N ILE A 220 10.25 24.10 3.84
CA ILE A 220 11.00 22.85 3.67
C ILE A 220 10.10 21.75 3.12
N THR A 221 10.70 20.76 2.49
CA THR A 221 10.03 19.61 1.86
C THR A 221 9.85 18.46 2.85
N THR A 222 8.95 17.52 2.54
CA THR A 222 8.76 16.29 3.35
C THR A 222 10.05 15.48 3.53
N PRO A 223 10.91 15.26 2.52
CA PRO A 223 12.20 14.62 2.72
C PRO A 223 13.11 15.37 3.71
N GLU A 224 13.15 16.70 3.66
CA GLU A 224 13.93 17.52 4.61
C GLU A 224 13.37 17.44 6.03
N ILE A 225 12.03 17.49 6.21
CA ILE A 225 11.38 17.27 7.50
C ILE A 225 11.78 15.89 8.06
N SER A 226 11.72 14.87 7.21
CA SER A 226 12.07 13.51 7.63
C SER A 226 13.53 13.40 8.05
N ALA A 227 14.46 13.93 7.25
CA ALA A 227 15.88 13.91 7.56
C ALA A 227 16.19 14.64 8.87
N GLN A 228 15.71 15.89 9.03
CA GLN A 228 15.98 16.71 10.21
C GLN A 228 15.30 16.13 11.47
N GLY A 229 14.11 15.56 11.34
CA GLY A 229 13.40 14.93 12.44
C GLY A 229 14.08 13.64 12.91
N ILE A 230 14.55 12.80 12.01
CA ILE A 230 15.29 11.55 12.31
C ILE A 230 16.64 11.87 12.98
N ASN A 231 17.36 12.85 12.47
CA ASN A 231 18.67 13.25 13.01
C ASN A 231 18.54 14.02 14.33
N GLY A 232 17.36 14.57 14.66
CA GLY A 232 17.17 15.43 15.82
C GLY A 232 17.64 16.88 15.63
N ASP A 233 17.86 17.30 14.37
CA ASP A 233 18.36 18.64 14.03
C ASP A 233 17.28 19.71 14.25
N ASP A 234 16.00 19.35 14.16
CA ASP A 234 14.86 20.26 14.36
C ASP A 234 13.79 19.56 15.22
N PRO A 235 13.46 20.13 16.40
CA PRO A 235 12.47 19.51 17.30
C PRO A 235 11.06 19.51 16.73
N VAL A 236 10.66 20.49 15.93
CA VAL A 236 9.32 20.53 15.31
C VAL A 236 9.21 19.45 14.23
N CYS A 237 10.26 19.23 13.45
CA CYS A 237 10.33 18.12 12.50
C CYS A 237 10.25 16.76 13.20
N ALA A 238 10.99 16.58 14.30
CA ALA A 238 10.96 15.36 15.08
C ALA A 238 9.57 15.08 15.67
N ASP A 239 8.91 16.11 16.21
CA ASP A 239 7.58 15.97 16.79
C ASP A 239 6.49 15.74 15.73
N ALA A 240 6.61 16.34 14.55
CA ALA A 240 5.74 16.03 13.42
C ALA A 240 5.83 14.56 13.00
N LEU A 241 7.04 13.99 12.96
CA LEU A 241 7.23 12.57 12.68
C LEU A 241 6.73 11.66 13.83
N ARG A 242 6.91 12.05 15.11
CA ARG A 242 6.36 11.32 16.25
C ARG A 242 4.83 11.28 16.19
N MET A 243 4.20 12.44 15.90
CA MET A 243 2.75 12.54 15.76
C MET A 243 2.25 11.70 14.57
N PHE A 244 2.95 11.73 13.44
CA PHE A 244 2.66 10.86 12.29
C PHE A 244 2.68 9.37 12.70
N CYS A 245 3.71 8.91 13.40
CA CYS A 245 3.81 7.51 13.85
C CYS A 245 2.69 7.16 14.84
N SER A 246 2.36 8.05 15.78
CA SER A 246 1.30 7.86 16.77
C SER A 246 -0.07 7.74 16.09
N LEU A 247 -0.39 8.64 15.17
CA LEU A 247 -1.65 8.63 14.43
C LEU A 247 -1.74 7.41 13.51
N LEU A 248 -0.64 7.00 12.87
CA LEU A 248 -0.60 5.76 12.08
C LEU A 248 -0.87 4.54 12.97
N GLY A 249 -0.34 4.51 14.20
CA GLY A 249 -0.65 3.47 15.18
C GLY A 249 -2.14 3.42 15.53
N SER A 250 -2.76 4.59 15.70
CA SER A 250 -4.19 4.70 15.98
C SER A 250 -5.04 4.12 14.83
N GLU A 251 -4.74 4.50 13.58
CA GLU A 251 -5.48 4.03 12.39
C GLU A 251 -5.23 2.55 12.10
N ALA A 252 -3.99 2.08 12.21
CA ALA A 252 -3.68 0.64 12.11
C ALA A 252 -4.43 -0.17 13.18
N GLY A 253 -4.55 0.37 14.39
CA GLY A 253 -5.34 -0.22 15.46
C GLY A 253 -6.85 -0.22 15.18
N ASN A 254 -7.40 0.83 14.55
CA ASN A 254 -8.79 0.89 14.11
C ASN A 254 -9.06 -0.19 13.05
N LEU A 255 -8.18 -0.33 12.07
CA LEU A 255 -8.24 -1.37 11.06
C LEU A 255 -8.21 -2.77 11.69
N ALA A 256 -7.29 -3.01 12.65
CA ALA A 256 -7.17 -4.27 13.36
C ALA A 256 -8.45 -4.65 14.10
N LEU A 257 -9.08 -3.70 14.79
CA LEU A 257 -10.35 -3.92 15.50
C LEU A 257 -11.51 -4.20 14.53
N THR A 258 -11.58 -3.45 13.44
CA THR A 258 -12.65 -3.57 12.44
C THR A 258 -12.64 -4.93 11.76
N LEU A 259 -11.44 -5.44 11.43
CA LEU A 259 -11.28 -6.70 10.70
C LEU A 259 -11.14 -7.93 11.64
N GLY A 260 -10.84 -7.72 12.92
CA GLY A 260 -10.39 -8.82 13.76
C GLY A 260 -9.06 -9.41 13.27
N ALA A 261 -8.09 -8.57 12.91
CA ALA A 261 -6.94 -8.93 12.10
C ALA A 261 -5.87 -9.75 12.87
N PHE A 262 -6.22 -10.93 13.42
CA PHE A 262 -5.26 -11.80 14.11
C PHE A 262 -4.21 -12.40 13.19
N GLY A 263 -4.40 -12.40 11.88
CA GLY A 263 -3.37 -12.71 10.90
C GLY A 263 -2.23 -11.69 10.88
N GLY A 264 -2.47 -10.50 11.45
CA GLY A 264 -1.53 -9.39 11.58
C GLY A 264 -1.96 -8.14 10.83
N VAL A 265 -1.37 -7.00 11.20
CA VAL A 265 -1.51 -5.75 10.46
C VAL A 265 -0.16 -5.40 9.83
N PHE A 266 -0.16 -5.20 8.52
CA PHE A 266 1.03 -4.91 7.74
C PHE A 266 1.07 -3.44 7.36
N ILE A 267 2.23 -2.82 7.53
CA ILE A 267 2.49 -1.44 7.16
C ILE A 267 3.26 -1.45 5.84
N GLY A 268 2.57 -1.03 4.78
CA GLY A 268 3.13 -0.89 3.45
C GLY A 268 3.57 0.54 3.13
N GLY A 269 3.75 0.82 1.85
CA GLY A 269 4.15 2.13 1.36
C GLY A 269 5.61 2.48 1.61
N GLY A 270 6.06 3.56 0.98
CA GLY A 270 7.49 3.92 0.96
C GLY A 270 7.96 4.78 2.14
N ILE A 271 7.07 5.29 2.99
CA ILE A 271 7.46 6.22 4.06
C ILE A 271 8.06 5.47 5.25
N VAL A 272 7.31 4.52 5.82
CA VAL A 272 7.69 3.85 7.07
C VAL A 272 9.03 3.10 6.98
N PRO A 273 9.34 2.35 5.89
CA PRO A 273 10.67 1.73 5.78
C PRO A 273 11.83 2.73 5.84
N ARG A 274 11.64 3.96 5.34
CA ARG A 274 12.68 5.02 5.36
C ARG A 274 12.87 5.65 6.73
N LEU A 275 11.88 5.59 7.60
CA LEU A 275 12.01 6.07 8.99
C LEU A 275 12.88 5.12 9.83
N GLY A 276 13.02 3.85 9.45
CA GLY A 276 13.91 2.90 10.09
C GLY A 276 13.72 2.81 11.61
N ALA A 277 14.81 2.93 12.37
CA ALA A 277 14.81 2.86 13.83
C ALA A 277 13.96 3.95 14.50
N PHE A 278 13.78 5.11 13.86
CA PHE A 278 12.87 6.14 14.38
C PHE A 278 11.44 5.62 14.51
N PHE A 279 10.96 4.89 13.52
CA PHE A 279 9.64 4.27 13.58
C PHE A 279 9.56 3.18 14.66
N ASP A 280 10.58 2.34 14.77
CA ASP A 280 10.61 1.22 15.71
C ASP A 280 10.57 1.65 17.18
N THR A 281 11.14 2.83 17.46
CA THR A 281 11.19 3.43 18.81
C THR A 281 10.08 4.45 19.05
N SER A 282 9.22 4.69 18.06
CA SER A 282 8.10 5.62 18.18
C SER A 282 6.91 5.04 18.97
N ASP A 283 5.94 5.89 19.27
CA ASP A 283 4.70 5.48 19.93
C ASP A 283 3.72 4.70 19.03
N PHE A 284 4.13 4.33 17.81
CA PHE A 284 3.26 3.58 16.89
C PHE A 284 2.62 2.38 17.57
N ARG A 285 3.42 1.51 18.19
CA ARG A 285 2.90 0.28 18.81
C ARG A 285 2.06 0.57 20.04
N ALA A 286 2.48 1.48 20.88
CA ALA A 286 1.72 1.89 22.06
C ALA A 286 0.33 2.43 21.66
N ARG A 287 0.26 3.24 20.62
CA ARG A 287 -0.99 3.81 20.10
C ARG A 287 -1.86 2.77 19.38
N PHE A 288 -1.26 1.81 18.70
CA PHE A 288 -1.97 0.65 18.13
C PHE A 288 -2.71 -0.13 19.23
N GLU A 289 -2.06 -0.34 20.37
CA GLU A 289 -2.62 -1.08 21.51
C GLU A 289 -3.57 -0.25 22.38
N ALA A 290 -3.49 1.08 22.34
CA ALA A 290 -4.28 2.00 23.17
C ALA A 290 -5.75 2.04 22.79
N LYS A 291 -6.46 0.93 22.95
CA LYS A 291 -7.90 0.74 22.65
C LYS A 291 -8.71 0.46 23.92
N GLY A 292 -8.34 1.10 25.05
CA GLY A 292 -9.07 0.98 26.30
C GLY A 292 -9.19 -0.47 26.78
N ARG A 293 -10.40 -0.94 27.05
CA ARG A 293 -10.64 -2.32 27.52
C ARG A 293 -10.17 -3.39 26.51
N PHE A 294 -9.94 -3.05 25.26
CA PHE A 294 -9.45 -3.95 24.22
C PHE A 294 -7.91 -3.96 24.08
N SER A 295 -7.15 -3.23 24.93
CA SER A 295 -5.69 -3.21 24.82
C SER A 295 -5.06 -4.60 24.89
N GLY A 296 -5.56 -5.49 25.79
CA GLY A 296 -5.09 -6.88 25.87
C GLY A 296 -5.45 -7.73 24.63
N TYR A 297 -6.52 -7.39 23.91
CA TYR A 297 -6.87 -7.99 22.62
C TYR A 297 -5.88 -7.52 21.54
N MET A 298 -5.61 -6.21 21.50
CA MET A 298 -4.71 -5.60 20.53
C MET A 298 -3.26 -6.05 20.69
N ALA A 299 -2.80 -6.25 21.92
CA ALA A 299 -1.46 -6.75 22.21
C ALA A 299 -1.15 -8.13 21.58
N LYS A 300 -2.18 -8.93 21.30
CA LYS A 300 -2.04 -10.24 20.66
C LYS A 300 -1.86 -10.17 19.15
N ILE A 301 -2.28 -9.07 18.52
CA ILE A 301 -2.21 -8.88 17.07
C ILE A 301 -0.82 -8.37 16.70
N PRO A 302 -0.05 -9.09 15.86
CA PRO A 302 1.27 -8.63 15.44
C PRO A 302 1.15 -7.50 14.42
N THR A 303 2.15 -6.62 14.41
CA THR A 303 2.31 -5.58 13.39
C THR A 303 3.63 -5.77 12.66
N PHE A 304 3.63 -5.62 11.33
CA PHE A 304 4.79 -5.83 10.47
C PHE A 304 5.00 -4.66 9.53
N VAL A 305 6.24 -4.22 9.36
CA VAL A 305 6.63 -3.35 8.25
C VAL A 305 7.03 -4.24 7.08
N ILE A 306 6.44 -4.01 5.90
CA ILE A 306 6.79 -4.71 4.68
C ILE A 306 8.14 -4.18 4.19
N THR A 307 9.10 -5.10 3.98
CA THR A 307 10.45 -4.80 3.48
C THR A 307 10.72 -5.43 2.11
N ALA A 308 9.77 -6.21 1.58
CA ALA A 308 9.83 -6.76 0.23
C ALA A 308 10.00 -5.66 -0.82
N THR A 309 10.83 -5.92 -1.84
CA THR A 309 11.15 -4.92 -2.87
C THR A 309 9.98 -4.68 -3.84
N TYR A 310 9.27 -5.74 -4.23
CA TYR A 310 8.19 -5.66 -5.23
C TYR A 310 6.94 -6.47 -4.82
N PRO A 311 6.35 -6.20 -3.65
CA PRO A 311 5.25 -7.01 -3.13
C PRO A 311 4.00 -6.96 -4.03
N ALA A 312 3.75 -5.84 -4.72
CA ALA A 312 2.62 -5.71 -5.64
C ALA A 312 2.69 -6.70 -6.83
N LEU A 313 3.90 -7.06 -7.31
CA LEU A 313 4.06 -8.09 -8.33
C LEU A 313 3.65 -9.47 -7.80
N THR A 314 4.06 -9.81 -6.57
CA THR A 314 3.63 -11.05 -5.90
C THR A 314 2.11 -11.10 -5.75
N GLY A 315 1.50 -9.97 -5.39
CA GLY A 315 0.04 -9.86 -5.26
C GLY A 315 -0.69 -9.98 -6.60
N ALA A 316 -0.16 -9.39 -7.67
CA ALA A 316 -0.70 -9.57 -9.02
C ALA A 316 -0.67 -11.05 -9.46
N ALA A 317 0.44 -11.76 -9.17
CA ALA A 317 0.54 -13.19 -9.43
C ALA A 317 -0.50 -13.99 -8.62
N ALA A 318 -0.67 -13.65 -7.33
CA ALA A 318 -1.66 -14.29 -6.46
C ALA A 318 -3.10 -14.03 -6.93
N ALA A 319 -3.41 -12.79 -7.36
CA ALA A 319 -4.71 -12.43 -7.91
C ALA A 319 -5.06 -13.28 -9.14
N LEU A 320 -4.09 -13.49 -10.02
CA LEU A 320 -4.28 -14.31 -11.22
C LEU A 320 -4.51 -15.79 -10.88
N THR A 321 -3.79 -16.32 -9.91
CA THR A 321 -3.97 -17.70 -9.43
C THR A 321 -5.37 -17.89 -8.81
N GLY A 322 -5.83 -16.97 -7.97
CA GLY A 322 -7.15 -17.04 -7.35
C GLY A 322 -8.34 -16.97 -8.32
N LEU A 323 -8.12 -16.48 -9.53
CA LEU A 323 -9.13 -16.48 -10.60
C LEU A 323 -9.16 -17.78 -11.43
N LEU A 324 -8.03 -18.51 -11.44
CA LEU A 324 -7.88 -19.71 -12.27
C LEU A 324 -8.34 -20.96 -11.53
N ASP A 325 -8.35 -20.93 -10.22
CA ASP A 325 -8.82 -22.00 -9.32
C ASP A 325 -10.31 -21.84 -8.97
#